data_1e03277292387e09ded2944af4e94daa
#
_entry.id   1e03277292387e09ded2944af4e94daa
#
_cell.length_a   1.000
_cell.length_b   1.000
_cell.length_c   1.000
_cell.angle_alpha   90.00
_cell.angle_beta   90.00
_cell.angle_gamma   90.00
#
_symmetry.space_group_name_H-M   'P 1'
#
loop_
_entity.id
_entity.type
_entity.pdbx_description
1 polymer ?
#
loop_
_entity_poly.entity_id
_entity_poly.type
_entity_poly.pdbx_seq_one_letter_code
_entity_poly.pdbx_strand_id
1 'polypeptide(L)'
;MNLSKKAALGVAAVFFSNFALAQTLQDGVANADSHKYAKAKEVFTEMIAKAPTAENYFYLGNAYLTQFEPNFEMAQENFNKGLAADKKSYLNKLGLASVKLGKGDKSAISEIGQIVKDSRDKDAEVLYRAAQALTIFGGPQNADVAIDYLNRAVDKSQKGGTPAYYYYTLGDAYRLKLTNSPQVAGSAMTAYDKALPVAKNKASVYTRIGTLWMQAQQWQKAKESIDRAIVADPSYAPAYKAKAAYDIKYQQNALATQDLMNYAQYADEDPDTQLEISKLFFTNEDYANSKLYLDKVFDKVKDPIKFKLRAYLLYADADYAGAKNSLDQFMSQAGPTRVQAGDQGLLGLISAGVAEKETDATKKAALMQDAQQKIAIAKAAKDDTLNWDEELIKIKSGGGINQSVVDQGATSPEIQALKKAVAANPQDTDALYKLGNAYQEAKNWNGAILTWQKMSGLLPDWAPAYYSLGYAYQQAGNNELAMMSYEKYISKVKPEELEANKKTLSYAYFAIAYLVKGKEVVKAKEYVAKSVQLDPTYQDAVKLNAELNK
;
A
#
# COMPACT_ATOMS: atom_id res chain seq x y z
N MET A 1 54.50 -71.34 18.38
CA MET A 1 53.07 -71.64 18.75
C MET A 1 52.34 -70.35 18.83
N ASN A 2 51.36 -70.24 17.97
CA ASN A 2 50.23 -69.30 17.96
C ASN A 2 50.45 -67.83 17.51
N LEU A 3 50.06 -67.60 16.33
CA LEU A 3 48.80 -67.13 15.75
C LEU A 3 48.61 -65.61 15.82
N SER A 4 48.86 -65.04 14.67
CA SER A 4 48.46 -63.76 14.19
C SER A 4 46.94 -63.53 14.34
N LYS A 5 46.51 -62.38 14.83
CA LYS A 5 45.22 -61.78 14.46
C LYS A 5 45.45 -60.39 13.88
N LYS A 6 45.33 -60.35 12.58
CA LYS A 6 45.14 -59.11 11.87
C LYS A 6 43.77 -58.58 12.21
N ALA A 7 43.70 -57.46 12.91
CA ALA A 7 42.48 -56.68 13.04
C ALA A 7 42.31 -55.82 11.80
N ALA A 8 41.38 -56.18 10.95
CA ALA A 8 40.93 -55.36 9.84
C ALA A 8 40.08 -54.19 10.41
N LEU A 9 40.63 -52.99 10.37
CA LEU A 9 39.84 -51.78 10.58
C LEU A 9 38.97 -51.58 9.31
N GLY A 10 37.70 -51.97 9.44
CA GLY A 10 36.67 -51.58 8.48
C GLY A 10 36.35 -50.10 8.66
N VAL A 11 36.80 -49.28 7.71
CA VAL A 11 36.35 -47.92 7.56
C VAL A 11 34.90 -48.00 7.04
N ALA A 12 33.94 -47.87 7.94
CA ALA A 12 32.56 -47.64 7.54
C ALA A 12 32.48 -46.22 6.96
N ALA A 13 32.56 -46.13 5.63
CA ALA A 13 32.15 -44.93 4.92
C ALA A 13 30.64 -44.74 5.12
N VAL A 14 30.30 -43.87 6.04
CA VAL A 14 28.92 -43.37 6.16
C VAL A 14 28.67 -42.52 4.93
N PHE A 15 28.10 -43.13 3.90
CA PHE A 15 27.45 -42.42 2.83
C PHE A 15 26.25 -41.69 3.45
N PHE A 16 26.42 -40.43 3.79
CA PHE A 16 25.31 -39.52 3.89
C PHE A 16 24.75 -39.41 2.47
N SER A 17 23.83 -40.27 2.12
CA SER A 17 22.94 -40.04 1.03
C SER A 17 22.13 -38.80 1.40
N ASN A 18 22.54 -37.63 0.89
CA ASN A 18 21.67 -36.48 0.72
C ASN A 18 20.52 -36.95 -0.17
N PHE A 19 19.47 -37.50 0.41
CA PHE A 19 18.17 -37.50 -0.20
C PHE A 19 17.77 -36.04 -0.28
N ALA A 20 18.20 -35.33 -1.33
CA ALA A 20 17.54 -34.14 -1.80
C ALA A 20 16.10 -34.58 -2.03
N LEU A 21 15.19 -34.19 -1.14
CA LEU A 21 13.75 -34.37 -1.33
C LEU A 21 13.45 -33.82 -2.72
N ALA A 22 13.00 -34.69 -3.63
CA ALA A 22 12.70 -34.27 -4.98
C ALA A 22 11.61 -33.21 -4.91
N GLN A 23 11.95 -32.00 -5.26
CA GLN A 23 11.00 -30.88 -5.27
C GLN A 23 9.89 -31.23 -6.25
N THR A 24 8.65 -31.03 -5.82
CA THR A 24 7.45 -31.42 -6.54
C THR A 24 6.73 -30.22 -7.14
N LEU A 25 5.88 -30.45 -8.10
CA LEU A 25 4.97 -29.44 -8.62
C LEU A 25 4.21 -28.72 -7.50
N GLN A 26 3.77 -29.48 -6.49
CA GLN A 26 3.02 -28.93 -5.36
C GLN A 26 3.88 -28.00 -4.51
N ASP A 27 5.17 -28.27 -4.36
CA ASP A 27 6.11 -27.39 -3.64
C ASP A 27 6.30 -26.06 -4.38
N GLY A 28 6.43 -26.11 -5.71
CA GLY A 28 6.50 -24.91 -6.54
C GLY A 28 5.25 -24.04 -6.41
N VAL A 29 4.07 -24.65 -6.50
CA VAL A 29 2.78 -23.95 -6.33
C VAL A 29 2.63 -23.37 -4.92
N ALA A 30 3.00 -24.13 -3.87
CA ALA A 30 2.96 -23.67 -2.48
C ALA A 30 3.93 -22.52 -2.21
N ASN A 31 5.12 -22.55 -2.81
CA ASN A 31 6.07 -21.45 -2.72
C ASN A 31 5.51 -20.18 -3.37
N ALA A 32 4.91 -20.27 -4.56
CA ALA A 32 4.27 -19.12 -5.20
C ALA A 32 3.10 -18.55 -4.37
N ASP A 33 2.25 -19.39 -3.79
CA ASP A 33 1.15 -18.97 -2.90
C ASP A 33 1.67 -18.29 -1.61
N SER A 34 2.88 -18.63 -1.18
CA SER A 34 3.54 -18.06 0.01
C SER A 34 4.41 -16.83 -0.30
N HIS A 35 4.32 -16.26 -1.50
CA HIS A 35 5.14 -15.15 -1.99
C HIS A 35 6.65 -15.47 -2.02
N LYS A 36 7.02 -16.74 -2.24
CA LYS A 36 8.38 -17.22 -2.43
C LYS A 36 8.64 -17.51 -3.91
N TYR A 37 8.55 -16.44 -4.72
CA TYR A 37 8.59 -16.57 -6.18
C TYR A 37 9.94 -17.03 -6.73
N ALA A 38 11.07 -16.65 -6.11
CA ALA A 38 12.39 -17.16 -6.49
C ALA A 38 12.46 -18.68 -6.31
N LYS A 39 12.00 -19.18 -5.15
CA LYS A 39 11.95 -20.64 -4.88
C LYS A 39 10.98 -21.37 -5.79
N ALA A 40 9.81 -20.79 -6.08
CA ALA A 40 8.86 -21.38 -7.02
C ALA A 40 9.49 -21.54 -8.42
N LYS A 41 10.15 -20.48 -8.92
CA LYS A 41 10.85 -20.49 -10.22
C LYS A 41 12.03 -21.49 -10.24
N GLU A 42 12.77 -21.61 -9.15
CA GLU A 42 13.83 -22.62 -8.98
C GLU A 42 13.25 -24.04 -9.12
N VAL A 43 12.20 -24.38 -8.35
CA VAL A 43 11.53 -25.68 -8.40
C VAL A 43 11.09 -26.02 -9.84
N PHE A 44 10.39 -25.11 -10.51
CA PHE A 44 9.89 -25.37 -11.87
C PHE A 44 11.04 -25.47 -12.88
N THR A 45 12.13 -24.73 -12.70
CA THR A 45 13.34 -24.84 -13.53
C THR A 45 13.99 -26.21 -13.36
N GLU A 46 14.13 -26.72 -12.14
CA GLU A 46 14.63 -28.07 -11.90
C GLU A 46 13.72 -29.15 -12.50
N MET A 47 12.40 -28.98 -12.42
CA MET A 47 11.46 -29.89 -13.05
C MET A 47 11.64 -29.92 -14.58
N ILE A 48 11.84 -28.76 -15.22
CA ILE A 48 12.13 -28.67 -16.66
C ILE A 48 13.46 -29.35 -17.00
N ALA A 49 14.50 -29.18 -16.18
CA ALA A 49 15.79 -29.83 -16.38
C ALA A 49 15.70 -31.36 -16.33
N LYS A 50 14.79 -31.90 -15.48
CA LYS A 50 14.50 -33.35 -15.38
C LYS A 50 13.61 -33.84 -16.50
N ALA A 51 12.60 -33.07 -16.87
CA ALA A 51 11.61 -33.40 -17.89
C ALA A 51 11.06 -32.12 -18.56
N PRO A 52 11.50 -31.76 -19.76
CA PRO A 52 11.08 -30.54 -20.45
C PRO A 52 9.67 -30.70 -21.10
N THR A 53 8.65 -30.96 -20.25
CA THR A 53 7.27 -31.13 -20.68
C THR A 53 6.54 -29.81 -20.87
N ALA A 54 5.50 -29.80 -21.69
CA ALA A 54 4.63 -28.63 -21.88
C ALA A 54 4.04 -28.13 -20.56
N GLU A 55 3.72 -29.05 -19.65
CA GLU A 55 3.17 -28.73 -18.33
C GLU A 55 4.22 -28.02 -17.44
N ASN A 56 5.45 -28.51 -17.36
CA ASN A 56 6.50 -27.89 -16.56
C ASN A 56 6.84 -26.47 -17.04
N TYR A 57 6.88 -26.26 -18.37
CA TYR A 57 7.04 -24.92 -18.95
C TYR A 57 5.84 -24.01 -18.61
N PHE A 58 4.62 -24.56 -18.60
CA PHE A 58 3.45 -23.78 -18.18
C PHE A 58 3.58 -23.26 -16.76
N TYR A 59 3.97 -24.11 -15.79
CA TYR A 59 4.07 -23.68 -14.40
C TYR A 59 5.18 -22.65 -14.18
N LEU A 60 6.32 -22.77 -14.87
CA LEU A 60 7.35 -21.73 -14.83
C LEU A 60 6.85 -20.42 -15.45
N GLY A 61 6.21 -20.47 -16.60
CA GLY A 61 5.59 -19.30 -17.24
C GLY A 61 4.54 -18.65 -16.34
N ASN A 62 3.71 -19.46 -15.68
CA ASN A 62 2.69 -18.96 -14.76
C ASN A 62 3.30 -18.31 -13.50
N ALA A 63 4.43 -18.82 -12.98
CA ALA A 63 5.13 -18.19 -11.86
C ALA A 63 5.64 -16.79 -12.21
N TYR A 64 6.18 -16.60 -13.43
CA TYR A 64 6.56 -15.27 -13.92
C TYR A 64 5.35 -14.36 -14.16
N LEU A 65 4.21 -14.92 -14.53
CA LEU A 65 3.00 -14.15 -14.83
C LEU A 65 2.27 -13.67 -13.56
N THR A 66 2.34 -14.46 -12.48
CA THR A 66 1.55 -14.22 -11.26
C THR A 66 2.34 -13.60 -10.11
N GLN A 67 3.63 -13.32 -10.31
CA GLN A 67 4.42 -12.55 -9.34
C GLN A 67 3.91 -11.10 -9.22
N PHE A 68 4.39 -10.32 -8.25
CA PHE A 68 3.89 -8.97 -7.97
C PHE A 68 3.96 -8.03 -9.17
N GLU A 69 5.09 -8.00 -9.85
CA GLU A 69 5.24 -7.29 -11.12
C GLU A 69 5.39 -8.36 -12.22
N PRO A 70 4.32 -8.65 -12.99
CA PRO A 70 4.34 -9.72 -13.97
C PRO A 70 5.45 -9.58 -15.01
N ASN A 71 6.31 -10.59 -15.13
CA ASN A 71 7.31 -10.62 -16.19
C ASN A 71 6.72 -11.27 -17.44
N PHE A 72 6.01 -10.47 -18.23
CA PHE A 72 5.30 -10.92 -19.42
C PHE A 72 6.23 -11.53 -20.48
N GLU A 73 7.49 -11.09 -20.57
CA GLU A 73 8.46 -11.62 -21.54
C GLU A 73 8.86 -13.03 -21.17
N MET A 74 9.30 -13.25 -19.92
CA MET A 74 9.69 -14.58 -19.45
C MET A 74 8.50 -15.53 -19.40
N ALA A 75 7.30 -15.06 -19.05
CA ALA A 75 6.08 -15.86 -19.10
C ALA A 75 5.79 -16.31 -20.53
N GLN A 76 5.79 -15.39 -21.50
CA GLN A 76 5.55 -15.68 -22.92
C GLN A 76 6.58 -16.64 -23.49
N GLU A 77 7.86 -16.46 -23.17
CA GLU A 77 8.96 -17.35 -23.60
C GLU A 77 8.70 -18.79 -23.15
N ASN A 78 8.37 -18.98 -21.86
CA ASN A 78 8.13 -20.32 -21.32
C ASN A 78 6.86 -20.97 -21.91
N PHE A 79 5.78 -20.21 -22.09
CA PHE A 79 4.57 -20.74 -22.75
C PHE A 79 4.85 -21.14 -24.20
N ASN A 80 5.69 -20.40 -24.94
CA ASN A 80 6.11 -20.77 -26.28
C ASN A 80 6.97 -22.05 -26.29
N LYS A 81 7.89 -22.22 -25.34
CA LYS A 81 8.64 -23.47 -25.15
C LYS A 81 7.71 -24.64 -24.84
N GLY A 82 6.67 -24.41 -24.02
CA GLY A 82 5.64 -25.40 -23.74
C GLY A 82 4.87 -25.80 -24.99
N LEU A 83 4.51 -24.86 -25.87
CA LEU A 83 3.87 -25.16 -27.16
C LEU A 83 4.83 -25.82 -28.15
N ALA A 84 6.13 -25.58 -28.08
CA ALA A 84 7.11 -26.32 -28.88
C ALA A 84 7.22 -27.78 -28.42
N ALA A 85 7.07 -28.06 -27.12
CA ALA A 85 7.04 -29.42 -26.57
C ALA A 85 5.71 -30.15 -26.88
N ASP A 86 4.58 -29.44 -26.81
CA ASP A 86 3.27 -29.95 -27.21
C ASP A 86 2.40 -28.84 -27.82
N LYS A 87 2.26 -28.85 -29.16
CA LYS A 87 1.44 -27.87 -29.91
C LYS A 87 -0.04 -27.87 -29.51
N LYS A 88 -0.54 -28.93 -28.88
CA LYS A 88 -1.95 -29.07 -28.46
C LYS A 88 -2.18 -28.61 -27.02
N SER A 89 -1.13 -28.23 -26.25
CA SER A 89 -1.24 -27.82 -24.86
C SER A 89 -2.19 -26.63 -24.68
N TYR A 90 -3.38 -26.89 -24.15
CA TYR A 90 -4.34 -25.83 -23.82
C TYR A 90 -3.84 -24.92 -22.71
N LEU A 91 -3.08 -25.46 -21.75
CA LEU A 91 -2.51 -24.66 -20.66
C LEU A 91 -1.58 -23.57 -21.19
N ASN A 92 -0.64 -23.92 -22.09
CA ASN A 92 0.27 -22.92 -22.65
C ASN A 92 -0.45 -21.92 -23.58
N LYS A 93 -1.50 -22.33 -24.30
CA LYS A 93 -2.35 -21.40 -25.05
C LYS A 93 -3.05 -20.42 -24.12
N LEU A 94 -3.62 -20.89 -23.00
CA LEU A 94 -4.19 -20.03 -21.97
C LEU A 94 -3.15 -19.10 -21.37
N GLY A 95 -1.94 -19.58 -21.11
CA GLY A 95 -0.84 -18.76 -20.63
C GLY A 95 -0.53 -17.58 -21.55
N LEU A 96 -0.47 -17.82 -22.89
CA LEU A 96 -0.26 -16.74 -23.87
C LEU A 96 -1.45 -15.76 -23.92
N ALA A 97 -2.69 -16.25 -23.87
CA ALA A 97 -3.86 -15.40 -23.79
C ALA A 97 -3.88 -14.57 -22.48
N SER A 98 -3.43 -15.16 -21.37
CA SER A 98 -3.29 -14.46 -20.08
C SER A 98 -2.25 -13.35 -20.15
N VAL A 99 -1.12 -13.54 -20.85
CA VAL A 99 -0.11 -12.49 -21.10
C VAL A 99 -0.72 -11.34 -21.90
N LYS A 100 -1.50 -11.63 -22.97
CA LYS A 100 -2.20 -10.58 -23.74
C LYS A 100 -3.16 -9.80 -22.85
N LEU A 101 -3.97 -10.49 -22.05
CA LEU A 101 -4.94 -9.88 -21.15
C LEU A 101 -4.25 -9.00 -20.10
N GLY A 102 -3.15 -9.49 -19.50
CA GLY A 102 -2.34 -8.73 -18.55
C GLY A 102 -1.68 -7.48 -19.14
N LYS A 103 -1.35 -7.49 -20.44
CA LYS A 103 -0.89 -6.32 -21.21
C LYS A 103 -2.03 -5.37 -21.63
N GLY A 104 -3.29 -5.67 -21.26
CA GLY A 104 -4.45 -4.82 -21.53
C GLY A 104 -5.21 -5.14 -22.82
N ASP A 105 -4.83 -6.19 -23.55
CA ASP A 105 -5.55 -6.64 -24.75
C ASP A 105 -6.83 -7.39 -24.35
N LYS A 106 -7.96 -6.69 -24.39
CA LYS A 106 -9.27 -7.24 -24.03
C LYS A 106 -9.78 -8.32 -24.99
N SER A 107 -9.23 -8.42 -26.22
CA SER A 107 -9.59 -9.48 -27.18
C SER A 107 -9.21 -10.87 -26.64
N ALA A 108 -8.22 -10.94 -25.76
CA ALA A 108 -7.79 -12.16 -25.08
C ALA A 108 -8.91 -12.85 -24.28
N ILE A 109 -9.93 -12.11 -23.81
CA ILE A 109 -11.08 -12.70 -23.11
C ILE A 109 -11.84 -13.67 -24.03
N SER A 110 -12.07 -13.26 -25.29
CA SER A 110 -12.70 -14.13 -26.31
C SER A 110 -11.80 -15.31 -26.65
N GLU A 111 -10.49 -15.11 -26.76
CA GLU A 111 -9.50 -16.17 -27.01
C GLU A 111 -9.51 -17.22 -25.87
N ILE A 112 -9.52 -16.78 -24.60
CA ILE A 112 -9.66 -17.66 -23.43
C ILE A 112 -10.95 -18.50 -23.54
N GLY A 113 -12.08 -17.86 -23.87
CA GLY A 113 -13.35 -18.55 -24.04
C GLY A 113 -13.33 -19.61 -25.18
N GLN A 114 -12.63 -19.31 -26.27
CA GLN A 114 -12.47 -20.27 -27.37
C GLN A 114 -11.59 -21.46 -26.97
N ILE A 115 -10.47 -21.22 -26.26
CA ILE A 115 -9.60 -22.29 -25.77
C ILE A 115 -10.35 -23.25 -24.84
N VAL A 116 -11.20 -22.70 -23.94
CA VAL A 116 -12.07 -23.51 -23.06
C VAL A 116 -13.01 -24.39 -23.90
N LYS A 117 -13.67 -23.83 -24.93
CA LYS A 117 -14.54 -24.60 -25.83
C LYS A 117 -13.78 -25.69 -26.58
N ASP A 118 -12.59 -25.38 -27.11
CA ASP A 118 -11.75 -26.33 -27.87
C ASP A 118 -11.28 -27.51 -27.00
N SER A 119 -11.10 -27.28 -25.69
CA SER A 119 -10.83 -28.35 -24.72
C SER A 119 -12.05 -29.23 -24.43
N ARG A 120 -13.18 -28.93 -25.06
CA ARG A 120 -14.50 -29.56 -24.87
C ARG A 120 -14.99 -29.47 -23.41
N ASP A 121 -14.54 -28.46 -22.66
CA ASP A 121 -14.89 -28.29 -21.26
C ASP A 121 -14.65 -29.54 -20.38
N LYS A 122 -13.75 -30.42 -20.77
CA LYS A 122 -13.54 -31.70 -20.06
C LYS A 122 -12.45 -31.66 -19.02
N ASP A 123 -11.54 -30.70 -19.16
CA ASP A 123 -10.37 -30.57 -18.27
C ASP A 123 -10.63 -29.52 -17.18
N ALA A 124 -10.70 -29.98 -15.94
CA ALA A 124 -10.90 -29.11 -14.78
C ALA A 124 -9.78 -28.09 -14.61
N GLU A 125 -8.53 -28.46 -14.91
CA GLU A 125 -7.38 -27.56 -14.80
C GLU A 125 -7.43 -26.46 -15.88
N VAL A 126 -7.85 -26.77 -17.10
CA VAL A 126 -8.06 -25.75 -18.15
C VAL A 126 -9.11 -24.73 -17.74
N LEU A 127 -10.25 -25.18 -17.19
CA LEU A 127 -11.30 -24.30 -16.67
C LEU A 127 -10.78 -23.43 -15.52
N TYR A 128 -10.06 -24.03 -14.57
CA TYR A 128 -9.47 -23.31 -13.46
C TYR A 128 -8.46 -22.24 -13.93
N ARG A 129 -7.57 -22.57 -14.87
CA ARG A 129 -6.56 -21.61 -15.36
C ARG A 129 -7.18 -20.46 -16.17
N ALA A 130 -8.22 -20.76 -16.94
CA ALA A 130 -9.01 -19.72 -17.62
C ALA A 130 -9.65 -18.76 -16.62
N ALA A 131 -10.25 -19.30 -15.56
CA ALA A 131 -10.83 -18.50 -14.49
C ALA A 131 -9.78 -17.71 -13.70
N GLN A 132 -8.62 -18.31 -13.40
CA GLN A 132 -7.50 -17.63 -12.72
C GLN A 132 -7.05 -16.40 -13.51
N ALA A 133 -6.88 -16.53 -14.83
CA ALA A 133 -6.51 -15.41 -15.70
C ALA A 133 -7.54 -14.27 -15.65
N LEU A 134 -8.83 -14.60 -15.69
CA LEU A 134 -9.91 -13.62 -15.61
C LEU A 134 -10.00 -13.00 -14.21
N THR A 135 -9.72 -13.74 -13.15
CA THR A 135 -9.72 -13.24 -11.77
C THR A 135 -8.56 -12.25 -11.53
N ILE A 136 -7.38 -12.53 -12.10
CA ILE A 136 -6.18 -11.68 -11.91
C ILE A 136 -6.22 -10.45 -12.83
N PHE A 137 -6.54 -10.64 -14.13
CA PHE A 137 -6.38 -9.60 -15.14
C PHE A 137 -7.69 -9.12 -15.78
N GLY A 138 -8.79 -9.86 -15.59
CA GLY A 138 -10.06 -9.57 -16.27
C GLY A 138 -10.90 -8.48 -15.61
N GLY A 139 -10.65 -8.20 -14.32
CA GLY A 139 -11.41 -7.22 -13.55
C GLY A 139 -12.84 -7.63 -13.17
N PRO A 140 -13.56 -6.81 -12.41
CA PRO A 140 -14.90 -7.13 -11.88
C PRO A 140 -15.94 -7.49 -12.94
N GLN A 141 -15.85 -6.90 -14.13
CA GLN A 141 -16.78 -7.14 -15.25
C GLN A 141 -16.71 -8.56 -15.81
N ASN A 142 -15.61 -9.28 -15.58
CA ASN A 142 -15.42 -10.66 -16.03
C ASN A 142 -15.54 -11.69 -14.90
N ALA A 143 -15.87 -11.23 -13.68
CA ALA A 143 -15.98 -12.10 -12.50
C ALA A 143 -17.04 -13.20 -12.67
N ASP A 144 -18.18 -12.92 -13.30
CA ASP A 144 -19.23 -13.93 -13.53
C ASP A 144 -18.75 -15.07 -14.43
N VAL A 145 -17.96 -14.78 -15.46
CA VAL A 145 -17.36 -15.79 -16.34
C VAL A 145 -16.33 -16.62 -15.56
N ALA A 146 -15.50 -15.98 -14.73
CA ALA A 146 -14.55 -16.67 -13.87
C ALA A 146 -15.26 -17.61 -12.88
N ILE A 147 -16.33 -17.14 -12.25
CA ILE A 147 -17.16 -17.92 -11.32
C ILE A 147 -17.79 -19.14 -12.03
N ASP A 148 -18.33 -18.98 -13.24
CA ASP A 148 -18.85 -20.09 -14.03
C ASP A 148 -17.78 -21.16 -14.29
N TYR A 149 -16.63 -20.76 -14.79
CA TYR A 149 -15.53 -21.69 -15.05
C TYR A 149 -15.06 -22.40 -13.78
N LEU A 150 -14.98 -21.72 -12.64
CA LEU A 150 -14.59 -22.31 -11.36
C LEU A 150 -15.63 -23.29 -10.83
N ASN A 151 -16.92 -22.98 -10.91
CA ASN A 151 -17.96 -23.93 -10.52
C ASN A 151 -17.88 -25.20 -11.37
N ARG A 152 -17.70 -25.07 -12.67
CA ARG A 152 -17.53 -26.20 -13.58
C ARG A 152 -16.25 -26.99 -13.30
N ALA A 153 -15.14 -26.31 -12.96
CA ALA A 153 -13.90 -26.97 -12.55
C ALA A 153 -14.10 -27.79 -11.27
N VAL A 154 -14.77 -27.20 -10.26
CA VAL A 154 -15.13 -27.89 -9.02
C VAL A 154 -15.98 -29.13 -9.30
N ASP A 155 -17.05 -29.00 -10.09
CA ASP A 155 -17.95 -30.11 -10.40
C ASP A 155 -17.22 -31.29 -11.08
N LYS A 156 -16.30 -30.97 -12.00
CA LYS A 156 -15.52 -31.99 -12.72
C LYS A 156 -14.46 -32.68 -11.84
N SER A 157 -13.96 -32.00 -10.84
CA SER A 157 -12.90 -32.52 -9.97
C SER A 157 -13.41 -33.36 -8.79
N GLN A 158 -14.73 -33.37 -8.50
CA GLN A 158 -15.30 -34.00 -7.31
C GLN A 158 -14.91 -35.48 -7.14
N LYS A 159 -14.89 -36.25 -8.22
CA LYS A 159 -14.54 -37.69 -8.15
C LYS A 159 -13.08 -37.96 -7.76
N GLY A 160 -12.17 -37.05 -8.09
CA GLY A 160 -10.73 -37.15 -7.80
C GLY A 160 -10.30 -36.36 -6.55
N GLY A 161 -11.24 -35.69 -5.90
CA GLY A 161 -10.96 -34.73 -4.81
C GLY A 161 -10.65 -33.33 -5.38
N THR A 162 -11.51 -32.36 -5.09
CA THR A 162 -11.34 -30.98 -5.56
C THR A 162 -10.17 -30.31 -4.83
N PRO A 163 -9.17 -29.79 -5.55
CA PRO A 163 -8.07 -29.05 -4.94
C PRO A 163 -8.56 -27.79 -4.21
N ALA A 164 -7.95 -27.47 -3.07
CA ALA A 164 -8.30 -26.28 -2.27
C ALA A 164 -8.24 -24.98 -3.10
N TYR A 165 -7.28 -24.89 -4.03
CA TYR A 165 -7.09 -23.68 -4.83
C TYR A 165 -8.23 -23.42 -5.83
N TYR A 166 -9.05 -24.40 -6.20
CA TYR A 166 -10.27 -24.15 -6.95
C TYR A 166 -11.29 -23.38 -6.11
N TYR A 167 -11.47 -23.84 -4.88
CA TYR A 167 -12.41 -23.20 -3.95
C TYR A 167 -11.98 -21.80 -3.52
N TYR A 168 -10.70 -21.63 -3.13
CA TYR A 168 -10.32 -20.30 -2.69
C TYR A 168 -10.20 -19.29 -3.85
N THR A 169 -9.87 -19.73 -5.07
CA THR A 169 -9.94 -18.85 -6.25
C THR A 169 -11.39 -18.50 -6.60
N LEU A 170 -12.35 -19.41 -6.36
CA LEU A 170 -13.78 -19.11 -6.49
C LEU A 170 -14.19 -18.02 -5.48
N GLY A 171 -13.71 -18.10 -4.24
CA GLY A 171 -13.88 -17.03 -3.25
C GLY A 171 -13.29 -15.70 -3.70
N ASP A 172 -12.07 -15.73 -4.29
CA ASP A 172 -11.41 -14.54 -4.84
C ASP A 172 -12.19 -13.95 -6.02
N ALA A 173 -12.77 -14.77 -6.91
CA ALA A 173 -13.60 -14.31 -8.01
C ALA A 173 -14.91 -13.63 -7.52
N TYR A 174 -15.57 -14.19 -6.49
CA TYR A 174 -16.69 -13.51 -5.83
C TYR A 174 -16.26 -12.18 -5.21
N ARG A 175 -15.09 -12.12 -4.59
CA ARG A 175 -14.56 -10.92 -3.96
C ARG A 175 -14.36 -9.75 -4.93
N LEU A 176 -14.08 -10.01 -6.21
CA LEU A 176 -14.02 -8.96 -7.25
C LEU A 176 -15.34 -8.20 -7.41
N LYS A 177 -16.47 -8.83 -7.10
CA LYS A 177 -17.81 -8.22 -7.21
C LYS A 177 -18.22 -7.43 -5.97
N LEU A 178 -17.45 -7.48 -4.88
CA LEU A 178 -17.86 -6.97 -3.57
C LEU A 178 -18.20 -5.48 -3.58
N THR A 179 -17.45 -4.66 -4.33
CA THR A 179 -17.68 -3.22 -4.46
C THR A 179 -19.07 -2.90 -5.01
N ASN A 180 -19.55 -3.70 -5.97
CA ASN A 180 -20.83 -3.48 -6.67
C ASN A 180 -21.98 -4.33 -6.09
N SER A 181 -21.68 -5.33 -5.29
CA SER A 181 -22.64 -6.31 -4.77
C SER A 181 -22.20 -6.83 -3.40
N PRO A 182 -22.42 -6.07 -2.31
CA PRO A 182 -21.96 -6.47 -0.96
C PRO A 182 -22.49 -7.85 -0.49
N GLN A 183 -23.66 -8.28 -1.00
CA GLN A 183 -24.27 -9.58 -0.68
C GLN A 183 -23.43 -10.78 -1.14
N VAL A 184 -22.50 -10.60 -2.10
CA VAL A 184 -21.64 -11.71 -2.57
C VAL A 184 -20.58 -12.12 -1.54
N ALA A 185 -20.38 -11.35 -0.46
CA ALA A 185 -19.47 -11.73 0.63
C ALA A 185 -19.82 -13.11 1.21
N GLY A 186 -21.12 -13.45 1.33
CA GLY A 186 -21.57 -14.77 1.75
C GLY A 186 -21.15 -15.89 0.79
N SER A 187 -21.24 -15.64 -0.53
CA SER A 187 -20.81 -16.61 -1.55
C SER A 187 -19.29 -16.83 -1.52
N ALA A 188 -18.51 -15.74 -1.35
CA ALA A 188 -17.06 -15.83 -1.18
C ALA A 188 -16.70 -16.63 0.07
N MET A 189 -17.37 -16.35 1.20
CA MET A 189 -17.15 -17.08 2.46
C MET A 189 -17.47 -18.57 2.31
N THR A 190 -18.61 -18.91 1.67
CA THR A 190 -18.99 -20.31 1.40
C THR A 190 -17.91 -21.04 0.58
N ALA A 191 -17.30 -20.37 -0.39
CA ALA A 191 -16.22 -20.95 -1.18
C ALA A 191 -14.96 -21.18 -0.33
N TYR A 192 -14.57 -20.22 0.52
CA TYR A 192 -13.43 -20.39 1.43
C TYR A 192 -13.67 -21.47 2.48
N ASP A 193 -14.91 -21.59 3.01
CA ASP A 193 -15.26 -22.66 3.96
C ASP A 193 -15.11 -24.06 3.33
N LYS A 194 -15.41 -24.20 2.04
CA LYS A 194 -15.15 -25.46 1.31
C LYS A 194 -13.66 -25.71 1.08
N ALA A 195 -12.84 -24.67 0.99
CA ALA A 195 -11.39 -24.79 0.84
C ALA A 195 -10.70 -25.27 2.15
N LEU A 196 -11.16 -24.82 3.33
CA LEU A 196 -10.50 -25.07 4.62
C LEU A 196 -10.23 -26.53 4.94
N PRO A 197 -11.18 -27.49 4.78
CA PRO A 197 -10.94 -28.90 5.12
C PRO A 197 -9.96 -29.60 4.18
N VAL A 198 -9.79 -29.09 2.95
CA VAL A 198 -8.94 -29.72 1.91
C VAL A 198 -7.64 -28.94 1.66
N ALA A 199 -7.46 -27.79 2.29
CA ALA A 199 -6.25 -26.99 2.18
C ALA A 199 -5.09 -27.63 2.96
N LYS A 200 -3.95 -27.84 2.29
CA LYS A 200 -2.70 -28.26 2.93
C LYS A 200 -2.19 -27.18 3.89
N ASN A 201 -2.21 -25.91 3.44
CA ASN A 201 -1.91 -24.76 4.28
C ASN A 201 -3.19 -23.95 4.53
N LYS A 202 -3.75 -24.06 5.75
CA LYS A 202 -4.94 -23.32 6.15
C LYS A 202 -4.70 -21.81 6.27
N ALA A 203 -3.46 -21.39 6.50
CA ALA A 203 -3.10 -19.98 6.59
C ALA A 203 -3.45 -19.23 5.29
N SER A 204 -3.27 -19.88 4.14
CA SER A 204 -3.60 -19.27 2.85
C SER A 204 -5.09 -18.96 2.71
N VAL A 205 -5.95 -19.83 3.24
CA VAL A 205 -7.41 -19.63 3.22
C VAL A 205 -7.83 -18.56 4.24
N TYR A 206 -7.32 -18.65 5.48
CA TYR A 206 -7.63 -17.65 6.52
C TYR A 206 -7.17 -16.25 6.13
N THR A 207 -6.03 -16.10 5.46
CA THR A 207 -5.57 -14.81 4.95
C THR A 207 -6.55 -14.22 3.93
N ARG A 208 -7.08 -15.03 3.00
CA ARG A 208 -8.09 -14.61 2.02
C ARG A 208 -9.41 -14.21 2.68
N ILE A 209 -9.84 -14.97 3.71
CA ILE A 209 -11.01 -14.61 4.53
C ILE A 209 -10.77 -13.26 5.24
N GLY A 210 -9.59 -13.05 5.82
CA GLY A 210 -9.23 -11.76 6.42
C GLY A 210 -9.30 -10.61 5.41
N THR A 211 -8.75 -10.82 4.21
CA THR A 211 -8.81 -9.83 3.12
C THR A 211 -10.25 -9.56 2.66
N LEU A 212 -11.10 -10.59 2.57
CA LEU A 212 -12.53 -10.43 2.29
C LEU A 212 -13.18 -9.51 3.32
N TRP A 213 -12.97 -9.77 4.60
CA TRP A 213 -13.58 -8.98 5.67
C TRP A 213 -13.02 -7.55 5.75
N MET A 214 -11.74 -7.33 5.41
CA MET A 214 -11.20 -5.97 5.25
C MET A 214 -11.94 -5.19 4.15
N GLN A 215 -12.14 -5.79 2.98
CA GLN A 215 -12.88 -5.16 1.89
C GLN A 215 -14.36 -4.93 2.21
N ALA A 216 -14.97 -5.84 2.98
CA ALA A 216 -16.33 -5.70 3.49
C ALA A 216 -16.42 -4.78 4.72
N GLN A 217 -15.31 -4.14 5.14
CA GLN A 217 -15.20 -3.25 6.31
C GLN A 217 -15.65 -3.91 7.62
N GLN A 218 -15.56 -5.25 7.71
CA GLN A 218 -15.83 -6.04 8.91
C GLN A 218 -14.53 -6.28 9.69
N TRP A 219 -13.99 -5.21 10.26
CA TRP A 219 -12.62 -5.14 10.77
C TRP A 219 -12.32 -6.18 11.86
N GLN A 220 -13.26 -6.42 12.79
CA GLN A 220 -13.06 -7.43 13.84
C GLN A 220 -12.91 -8.83 13.24
N LYS A 221 -13.76 -9.20 12.28
CA LYS A 221 -13.68 -10.49 11.59
C LYS A 221 -12.41 -10.61 10.75
N ALA A 222 -11.98 -9.48 10.16
CA ALA A 222 -10.72 -9.42 9.42
C ALA A 222 -9.54 -9.77 10.33
N LYS A 223 -9.42 -9.08 11.48
CA LYS A 223 -8.37 -9.32 12.46
C LYS A 223 -8.35 -10.77 12.94
N GLU A 224 -9.50 -11.30 13.39
CA GLU A 224 -9.61 -12.69 13.86
C GLU A 224 -9.16 -13.70 12.80
N SER A 225 -9.51 -13.46 11.53
CA SER A 225 -9.13 -14.36 10.44
C SER A 225 -7.64 -14.29 10.14
N ILE A 226 -7.04 -13.09 10.15
CA ILE A 226 -5.61 -12.90 9.94
C ILE A 226 -4.81 -13.51 11.10
N ASP A 227 -5.24 -13.31 12.35
CA ASP A 227 -4.62 -13.92 13.52
C ASP A 227 -4.67 -15.47 13.45
N ARG A 228 -5.79 -16.05 12.99
CA ARG A 228 -5.89 -17.51 12.72
C ARG A 228 -4.93 -17.96 11.63
N ALA A 229 -4.67 -17.14 10.61
CA ALA A 229 -3.71 -17.46 9.57
C ALA A 229 -2.29 -17.58 10.14
N ILE A 230 -1.87 -16.60 10.97
CA ILE A 230 -0.55 -16.60 11.62
C ILE A 230 -0.41 -17.79 12.59
N VAL A 231 -1.48 -18.13 13.34
CA VAL A 231 -1.48 -19.31 14.22
C VAL A 231 -1.39 -20.62 13.44
N ALA A 232 -2.05 -20.69 12.26
CA ALA A 232 -2.04 -21.91 11.43
C ALA A 232 -0.69 -22.16 10.76
N ASP A 233 0.01 -21.09 10.38
CA ASP A 233 1.38 -21.16 9.82
C ASP A 233 2.13 -19.84 10.11
N PRO A 234 2.94 -19.79 11.17
CA PRO A 234 3.73 -18.61 11.52
C PRO A 234 4.77 -18.18 10.47
N SER A 235 5.04 -19.02 9.48
CA SER A 235 5.97 -18.72 8.38
C SER A 235 5.28 -18.30 7.09
N TYR A 236 3.95 -18.20 7.09
CA TYR A 236 3.17 -17.82 5.92
C TYR A 236 3.23 -16.31 5.69
N ALA A 237 4.16 -15.85 4.85
CA ALA A 237 4.42 -14.44 4.61
C ALA A 237 3.15 -13.61 4.26
N PRO A 238 2.23 -14.06 3.39
CA PRO A 238 1.05 -13.26 3.04
C PRO A 238 0.15 -12.88 4.22
N ALA A 239 0.15 -13.66 5.32
CA ALA A 239 -0.62 -13.31 6.51
C ALA A 239 -0.10 -12.04 7.19
N TYR A 240 1.22 -11.87 7.24
CA TYR A 240 1.83 -10.64 7.79
C TYR A 240 1.62 -9.43 6.87
N LYS A 241 1.64 -9.62 5.53
CA LYS A 241 1.25 -8.56 4.60
C LYS A 241 -0.20 -8.10 4.84
N ALA A 242 -1.12 -9.04 5.02
CA ALA A 242 -2.52 -8.73 5.32
C ALA A 242 -2.67 -8.03 6.69
N LYS A 243 -1.90 -8.46 7.69
CA LYS A 243 -1.90 -7.85 9.02
C LYS A 243 -1.34 -6.42 8.98
N ALA A 244 -0.23 -6.19 8.30
CA ALA A 244 0.31 -4.86 8.10
C ALA A 244 -0.70 -3.93 7.40
N ALA A 245 -1.41 -4.41 6.37
CA ALA A 245 -2.46 -3.63 5.70
C ALA A 245 -3.61 -3.28 6.66
N TYR A 246 -3.98 -4.18 7.56
CA TYR A 246 -4.95 -3.92 8.63
C TYR A 246 -4.42 -2.83 9.57
N ASP A 247 -3.18 -2.94 10.05
CA ASP A 247 -2.58 -2.01 11.00
C ASP A 247 -2.36 -0.61 10.39
N ILE A 248 -1.96 -0.53 9.10
CA ILE A 248 -1.89 0.74 8.35
C ILE A 248 -3.26 1.42 8.30
N LYS A 249 -4.33 0.67 8.02
CA LYS A 249 -5.71 1.22 8.00
C LYS A 249 -6.08 1.87 9.33
N TYR A 250 -5.59 1.34 10.44
CA TYR A 250 -5.81 1.88 11.78
C TYR A 250 -4.70 2.85 12.23
N GLN A 251 -3.81 3.26 11.33
CA GLN A 251 -2.67 4.15 11.62
C GLN A 251 -1.76 3.62 12.75
N GLN A 252 -1.69 2.30 12.90
CA GLN A 252 -0.80 1.61 13.84
C GLN A 252 0.57 1.38 13.19
N ASN A 253 1.22 2.45 12.74
CA ASN A 253 2.41 2.38 11.89
C ASN A 253 3.54 1.54 12.50
N ALA A 254 3.73 1.58 13.82
CA ALA A 254 4.76 0.78 14.50
C ALA A 254 4.46 -0.73 14.45
N LEU A 255 3.19 -1.14 14.60
CA LEU A 255 2.77 -2.53 14.45
C LEU A 255 2.88 -2.96 12.98
N ALA A 256 2.43 -2.11 12.06
CA ALA A 256 2.58 -2.35 10.63
C ALA A 256 4.04 -2.54 10.22
N THR A 257 4.97 -1.69 10.72
CA THR A 257 6.42 -1.88 10.51
C THR A 257 6.89 -3.26 10.98
N GLN A 258 6.47 -3.70 12.19
CA GLN A 258 6.85 -5.01 12.71
C GLN A 258 6.31 -6.15 11.82
N ASP A 259 5.07 -6.04 11.37
CA ASP A 259 4.48 -7.06 10.50
C ASP A 259 5.09 -7.05 9.08
N LEU A 260 5.48 -5.89 8.56
CA LEU A 260 6.24 -5.79 7.31
C LEU A 260 7.65 -6.40 7.43
N MET A 261 8.30 -6.27 8.60
CA MET A 261 9.56 -6.98 8.88
C MET A 261 9.37 -8.50 8.90
N ASN A 262 8.30 -9.00 9.54
CA ASN A 262 7.96 -10.41 9.51
C ASN A 262 7.63 -10.89 8.08
N TYR A 263 6.88 -10.08 7.31
CA TYR A 263 6.64 -10.35 5.91
C TYR A 263 7.95 -10.50 5.13
N ALA A 264 8.86 -9.55 5.27
CA ALA A 264 10.16 -9.58 4.61
C ALA A 264 11.03 -10.77 5.03
N GLN A 265 10.94 -11.19 6.30
CA GLN A 265 11.67 -12.36 6.81
C GLN A 265 11.18 -13.67 6.19
N TYR A 266 9.86 -13.82 5.99
CA TYR A 266 9.26 -15.07 5.52
C TYR A 266 9.01 -15.13 4.02
N ALA A 267 8.98 -13.99 3.32
CA ALA A 267 9.05 -13.92 1.85
C ALA A 267 10.45 -14.31 1.36
N ASP A 268 10.66 -14.35 0.06
CA ASP A 268 12.00 -14.60 -0.48
C ASP A 268 12.68 -13.33 -1.00
N GLU A 269 13.93 -13.48 -1.48
CA GLU A 269 14.75 -12.39 -2.00
C GLU A 269 14.55 -12.13 -3.50
N ASP A 270 13.41 -12.58 -4.07
CA ASP A 270 13.06 -12.20 -5.44
C ASP A 270 13.02 -10.67 -5.57
N PRO A 271 13.68 -10.08 -6.59
CA PRO A 271 13.77 -8.62 -6.70
C PRO A 271 12.41 -7.90 -6.72
N ASP A 272 11.40 -8.50 -7.38
CA ASP A 272 10.06 -7.92 -7.43
C ASP A 272 9.33 -8.03 -6.09
N THR A 273 9.58 -9.10 -5.32
CA THR A 273 9.10 -9.24 -3.94
C THR A 273 9.73 -8.18 -3.03
N GLN A 274 11.02 -7.94 -3.15
CA GLN A 274 11.72 -6.91 -2.36
C GLN A 274 11.27 -5.48 -2.74
N LEU A 275 10.96 -5.24 -4.02
CA LEU A 275 10.35 -3.99 -4.47
C LEU A 275 8.95 -3.81 -3.84
N GLU A 276 8.13 -4.86 -3.81
CA GLU A 276 6.82 -4.83 -3.16
C GLU A 276 6.93 -4.52 -1.65
N ILE A 277 7.91 -5.12 -0.97
CA ILE A 277 8.20 -4.81 0.44
C ILE A 277 8.56 -3.33 0.59
N SER A 278 9.39 -2.79 -0.29
CA SER A 278 9.72 -1.35 -0.29
C SER A 278 8.48 -0.47 -0.46
N LYS A 279 7.58 -0.80 -1.38
CA LYS A 279 6.31 -0.07 -1.59
C LYS A 279 5.42 -0.13 -0.34
N LEU A 280 5.36 -1.26 0.34
CA LEU A 280 4.58 -1.42 1.57
C LEU A 280 5.14 -0.58 2.73
N PHE A 281 6.46 -0.54 2.91
CA PHE A 281 7.08 0.37 3.87
C PHE A 281 6.82 1.83 3.53
N PHE A 282 6.87 2.18 2.24
CA PHE A 282 6.51 3.53 1.79
C PHE A 282 5.05 3.89 2.15
N THR A 283 4.10 2.99 1.90
CA THR A 283 2.69 3.18 2.27
C THR A 283 2.49 3.33 3.79
N ASN A 284 3.36 2.72 4.59
CA ASN A 284 3.38 2.86 6.05
C ASN A 284 4.17 4.11 6.52
N GLU A 285 4.60 4.99 5.59
CA GLU A 285 5.43 6.16 5.88
C GLU A 285 6.80 5.84 6.52
N ASP A 286 7.21 4.57 6.47
CA ASP A 286 8.53 4.11 6.92
C ASP A 286 9.53 4.25 5.77
N TYR A 287 9.89 5.49 5.46
CA TYR A 287 10.76 5.82 4.33
C TYR A 287 12.17 5.25 4.47
N ALA A 288 12.65 5.08 5.69
CA ALA A 288 13.98 4.50 5.94
C ALA A 288 14.04 3.03 5.49
N ASN A 289 13.08 2.22 5.90
CA ASN A 289 12.99 0.83 5.46
C ASN A 289 12.61 0.74 3.98
N SER A 290 11.72 1.59 3.48
CA SER A 290 11.39 1.65 2.06
C SER A 290 12.66 1.84 1.21
N LYS A 291 13.50 2.81 1.56
CA LYS A 291 14.77 3.07 0.88
C LYS A 291 15.72 1.88 0.98
N LEU A 292 15.85 1.29 2.17
CA LEU A 292 16.72 0.12 2.40
C LEU A 292 16.37 -1.04 1.45
N TYR A 293 15.08 -1.36 1.32
CA TYR A 293 14.63 -2.45 0.45
C TYR A 293 14.69 -2.09 -1.03
N LEU A 294 14.43 -0.84 -1.41
CA LEU A 294 14.57 -0.38 -2.79
C LEU A 294 16.03 -0.46 -3.26
N ASP A 295 16.98 0.02 -2.45
CA ASP A 295 18.39 0.07 -2.80
C ASP A 295 18.99 -1.35 -3.00
N LYS A 296 18.53 -2.36 -2.24
CA LYS A 296 18.94 -3.76 -2.42
C LYS A 296 18.67 -4.31 -3.83
N VAL A 297 17.65 -3.81 -4.50
CA VAL A 297 17.12 -4.40 -5.74
C VAL A 297 17.04 -3.44 -6.90
N PHE A 298 17.39 -2.18 -6.72
CA PHE A 298 17.18 -1.12 -7.71
C PHE A 298 17.74 -1.46 -9.09
N ASP A 299 18.94 -2.02 -9.16
CA ASP A 299 19.58 -2.38 -10.43
C ASP A 299 19.07 -3.73 -11.00
N LYS A 300 18.45 -4.55 -10.16
CA LYS A 300 17.94 -5.87 -10.55
C LYS A 300 16.52 -5.82 -11.09
N VAL A 301 15.71 -4.89 -10.59
CA VAL A 301 14.32 -4.68 -11.03
C VAL A 301 14.29 -3.96 -12.36
N LYS A 302 13.55 -4.50 -13.33
CA LYS A 302 13.38 -3.89 -14.65
C LYS A 302 12.23 -2.90 -14.70
N ASP A 303 11.22 -3.05 -13.84
CA ASP A 303 10.01 -2.21 -13.84
C ASP A 303 10.35 -0.75 -13.53
N PRO A 304 9.92 0.21 -14.38
CA PRO A 304 10.16 1.63 -14.17
C PRO A 304 9.58 2.20 -12.88
N ILE A 305 8.64 1.52 -12.21
CA ILE A 305 8.03 1.95 -10.95
C ILE A 305 9.08 2.24 -9.86
N LYS A 306 10.24 1.56 -9.93
CA LYS A 306 11.38 1.82 -9.03
C LYS A 306 11.83 3.27 -9.04
N PHE A 307 11.78 3.92 -10.20
CA PHE A 307 12.15 5.32 -10.33
C PHE A 307 11.09 6.24 -9.73
N LYS A 308 9.80 5.91 -9.89
CA LYS A 308 8.71 6.64 -9.24
C LYS A 308 8.84 6.57 -7.72
N LEU A 309 9.05 5.37 -7.16
CA LEU A 309 9.23 5.19 -5.73
C LEU A 309 10.46 5.95 -5.21
N ARG A 310 11.59 5.89 -5.93
CA ARG A 310 12.79 6.67 -5.60
C ARG A 310 12.53 8.18 -5.64
N ALA A 311 11.74 8.66 -6.59
CA ALA A 311 11.40 10.07 -6.68
C ALA A 311 10.62 10.55 -5.45
N TYR A 312 9.64 9.78 -4.97
CA TYR A 312 8.92 10.11 -3.74
C TYR A 312 9.83 10.09 -2.50
N LEU A 313 10.74 9.12 -2.39
CA LEU A 313 11.68 9.03 -1.27
C LEU A 313 12.66 10.21 -1.26
N LEU A 314 13.19 10.59 -2.41
CA LEU A 314 14.08 11.76 -2.54
C LEU A 314 13.32 13.07 -2.31
N TYR A 315 12.06 13.16 -2.74
CA TYR A 315 11.19 14.29 -2.42
C TYR A 315 10.99 14.43 -0.89
N ALA A 316 10.73 13.33 -0.20
CA ALA A 316 10.59 13.33 1.27
C ALA A 316 11.90 13.76 1.98
N ASP A 317 13.05 13.43 1.41
CA ASP A 317 14.38 13.87 1.87
C ASP A 317 14.73 15.32 1.45
N ALA A 318 13.81 16.04 0.76
CA ALA A 318 14.02 17.38 0.17
C ALA A 318 15.19 17.44 -0.85
N ASP A 319 15.59 16.29 -1.41
CA ASP A 319 16.47 16.20 -2.58
C ASP A 319 15.65 16.36 -3.87
N TYR A 320 15.23 17.59 -4.14
CA TYR A 320 14.37 17.89 -5.28
C TYR A 320 15.06 17.65 -6.65
N ALA A 321 16.39 17.80 -6.72
CA ALA A 321 17.13 17.53 -7.95
C ALA A 321 17.17 16.03 -8.27
N GLY A 322 17.47 15.21 -7.29
CA GLY A 322 17.45 13.75 -7.41
C GLY A 322 16.03 13.23 -7.66
N ALA A 323 15.03 13.79 -6.97
CA ALA A 323 13.63 13.44 -7.17
C ALA A 323 13.18 13.72 -8.60
N LYS A 324 13.51 14.89 -9.16
CA LYS A 324 13.21 15.25 -10.56
C LYS A 324 13.83 14.26 -11.53
N ASN A 325 15.13 13.98 -11.41
CA ASN A 325 15.81 13.05 -12.30
C ASN A 325 15.17 11.65 -12.26
N SER A 326 14.82 11.17 -11.07
CA SER A 326 14.16 9.86 -10.92
C SER A 326 12.76 9.87 -11.55
N LEU A 327 11.97 10.92 -11.33
CA LEU A 327 10.62 11.01 -11.90
C LEU A 327 10.64 11.13 -13.43
N ASP A 328 11.58 11.88 -13.99
CA ASP A 328 11.79 11.98 -15.45
C ASP A 328 12.13 10.60 -16.04
N GLN A 329 12.97 9.80 -15.37
CA GLN A 329 13.27 8.44 -15.79
C GLN A 329 12.02 7.54 -15.76
N PHE A 330 11.18 7.64 -14.73
CA PHE A 330 9.90 6.94 -14.70
C PHE A 330 9.03 7.33 -15.88
N MET A 331 8.80 8.62 -16.08
CA MET A 331 7.91 9.13 -17.12
C MET A 331 8.38 8.77 -18.53
N SER A 332 9.68 8.69 -18.77
CA SER A 332 10.25 8.30 -20.06
C SER A 332 10.15 6.79 -20.35
N GLN A 333 10.14 5.95 -19.32
CA GLN A 333 10.22 4.48 -19.47
C GLN A 333 8.89 3.77 -19.23
N ALA A 334 7.97 4.37 -18.44
CA ALA A 334 6.75 3.69 -18.00
C ALA A 334 5.66 3.58 -19.08
N GLY A 335 5.75 4.33 -20.16
CA GLY A 335 4.70 4.45 -21.16
C GLY A 335 3.49 5.29 -20.68
N PRO A 336 2.68 5.80 -21.62
CA PRO A 336 1.67 6.82 -21.32
C PRO A 336 0.52 6.32 -20.42
N THR A 337 0.23 5.02 -20.43
CA THR A 337 -0.86 4.45 -19.61
C THR A 337 -0.51 4.31 -18.13
N ARG A 338 0.77 4.36 -17.78
CA ARG A 338 1.26 4.23 -16.40
C ARG A 338 1.55 5.59 -15.74
N VAL A 339 1.71 6.64 -16.55
CA VAL A 339 1.91 8.01 -16.05
C VAL A 339 0.54 8.58 -15.67
N GLN A 340 0.38 8.98 -14.42
CA GLN A 340 -0.86 9.46 -13.83
C GLN A 340 -0.81 10.96 -13.58
N ALA A 341 -1.95 11.58 -13.31
CA ALA A 341 -2.03 12.99 -12.97
C ALA A 341 -1.24 13.34 -11.70
N GLY A 342 -1.21 12.45 -10.71
CA GLY A 342 -0.40 12.59 -9.50
C GLY A 342 1.11 12.68 -9.78
N ASP A 343 1.61 12.07 -10.86
CA ASP A 343 3.02 12.21 -11.24
C ASP A 343 3.34 13.64 -11.71
N GLN A 344 2.38 14.30 -12.37
CA GLN A 344 2.48 15.71 -12.70
C GLN A 344 2.42 16.59 -11.43
N GLY A 345 1.53 16.24 -10.50
CA GLY A 345 1.45 16.91 -9.19
C GLY A 345 2.78 16.85 -8.42
N LEU A 346 3.39 15.65 -8.33
CA LEU A 346 4.70 15.48 -7.71
C LEU A 346 5.78 16.30 -8.42
N LEU A 347 5.80 16.30 -9.76
CA LEU A 347 6.73 17.13 -10.51
C LEU A 347 6.54 18.62 -10.22
N GLY A 348 5.30 19.05 -10.03
CA GLY A 348 4.98 20.41 -9.59
C GLY A 348 5.54 20.72 -8.20
N LEU A 349 5.36 19.83 -7.22
CA LEU A 349 5.94 20.00 -5.89
C LEU A 349 7.47 20.04 -5.92
N ILE A 350 8.10 19.18 -6.73
CA ILE A 350 9.54 19.20 -6.94
C ILE A 350 10.00 20.54 -7.53
N SER A 351 9.27 21.07 -8.54
CA SER A 351 9.57 22.39 -9.14
C SER A 351 9.45 23.51 -8.09
N ALA A 352 8.45 23.44 -7.20
CA ALA A 352 8.31 24.38 -6.08
C ALA A 352 9.50 24.32 -5.12
N GLY A 353 9.94 23.09 -4.76
CA GLY A 353 11.10 22.89 -3.90
C GLY A 353 12.41 23.42 -4.51
N VAL A 354 12.60 23.28 -5.81
CA VAL A 354 13.73 23.89 -6.54
C VAL A 354 13.61 25.41 -6.51
N ALA A 355 12.38 25.95 -6.73
CA ALA A 355 12.12 27.39 -6.72
C ALA A 355 12.48 28.03 -5.38
N GLU A 356 12.23 27.36 -4.24
CA GLU A 356 12.58 27.93 -2.93
C GLU A 356 14.10 28.04 -2.70
N LYS A 357 14.90 27.24 -3.40
CA LYS A 357 16.37 27.32 -3.37
C LYS A 357 16.96 28.25 -4.45
N GLU A 358 16.12 28.75 -5.39
CA GLU A 358 16.56 29.63 -6.48
C GLU A 358 16.70 31.08 -5.97
N THR A 359 17.82 31.72 -6.30
CA THR A 359 18.13 33.10 -5.93
C THR A 359 17.72 34.13 -6.96
N ASP A 360 17.63 33.74 -8.23
CA ASP A 360 17.13 34.59 -9.31
C ASP A 360 15.61 34.71 -9.26
N ALA A 361 15.11 35.90 -9.00
CA ALA A 361 13.69 36.16 -8.82
C ALA A 361 12.83 35.79 -10.06
N THR A 362 13.36 35.98 -11.28
CA THR A 362 12.67 35.64 -12.51
C THR A 362 12.55 34.14 -12.70
N LYS A 363 13.63 33.42 -12.46
CA LYS A 363 13.64 31.95 -12.50
C LYS A 363 12.77 31.35 -11.41
N LYS A 364 12.85 31.89 -10.19
CA LYS A 364 11.98 31.48 -9.07
C LYS A 364 10.50 31.62 -9.45
N ALA A 365 10.11 32.75 -10.00
CA ALA A 365 8.73 33.01 -10.43
C ALA A 365 8.27 32.02 -11.52
N ALA A 366 9.12 31.75 -12.52
CA ALA A 366 8.83 30.81 -13.59
C ALA A 366 8.66 29.37 -13.06
N LEU A 367 9.54 28.92 -12.15
CA LEU A 367 9.45 27.62 -11.51
C LEU A 367 8.18 27.47 -10.65
N MET A 368 7.79 28.52 -9.92
CA MET A 368 6.56 28.52 -9.13
C MET A 368 5.30 28.50 -10.00
N GLN A 369 5.32 29.18 -11.13
CA GLN A 369 4.23 29.13 -12.10
C GLN A 369 4.09 27.71 -12.71
N ASP A 370 5.19 27.09 -13.11
CA ASP A 370 5.24 25.70 -13.58
C ASP A 370 4.71 24.73 -12.52
N ALA A 371 5.13 24.90 -11.25
CA ALA A 371 4.65 24.13 -10.12
C ALA A 371 3.12 24.19 -9.97
N GLN A 372 2.56 25.39 -9.99
CA GLN A 372 1.11 25.60 -9.86
C GLN A 372 0.33 24.96 -11.01
N GLN A 373 0.82 25.07 -12.25
CA GLN A 373 0.17 24.43 -13.41
C GLN A 373 0.14 22.90 -13.28
N LYS A 374 1.24 22.29 -12.89
CA LYS A 374 1.34 20.83 -12.73
C LYS A 374 0.50 20.32 -11.57
N ILE A 375 0.50 21.02 -10.44
CA ILE A 375 -0.37 20.69 -9.28
C ILE A 375 -1.84 20.81 -9.68
N ALA A 376 -2.21 21.82 -10.49
CA ALA A 376 -3.57 21.97 -10.95
C ALA A 376 -4.05 20.78 -11.81
N ILE A 377 -3.16 20.12 -12.57
CA ILE A 377 -3.49 18.90 -13.32
C ILE A 377 -3.90 17.78 -12.37
N ALA A 378 -3.12 17.52 -11.30
CA ALA A 378 -3.44 16.50 -10.31
C ALA A 378 -4.77 16.80 -9.60
N LYS A 379 -4.99 18.06 -9.20
CA LYS A 379 -6.23 18.49 -8.54
C LYS A 379 -7.45 18.36 -9.46
N ALA A 380 -7.33 18.73 -10.73
CA ALA A 380 -8.41 18.59 -11.72
C ALA A 380 -8.79 17.13 -11.96
N ALA A 381 -7.82 16.21 -11.89
CA ALA A 381 -8.04 14.77 -11.97
C ALA A 381 -8.56 14.17 -10.67
N LYS A 382 -8.72 14.95 -9.59
CA LYS A 382 -9.07 14.49 -8.23
C LYS A 382 -8.09 13.42 -7.72
N ASP A 383 -6.82 13.57 -8.06
CA ASP A 383 -5.76 12.73 -7.55
C ASP A 383 -5.52 13.08 -6.07
N ASP A 384 -5.64 12.08 -5.20
CA ASP A 384 -5.54 12.18 -3.74
C ASP A 384 -4.28 11.49 -3.19
N THR A 385 -3.31 11.20 -4.05
CA THR A 385 -2.02 10.59 -3.65
C THR A 385 -1.30 11.43 -2.60
N LEU A 386 -1.39 12.76 -2.71
CA LEU A 386 -0.90 13.73 -1.73
C LEU A 386 -1.94 14.83 -1.51
N ASN A 387 -1.88 15.50 -0.37
CA ASN A 387 -2.59 16.76 -0.19
C ASN A 387 -1.77 17.89 -0.84
N TRP A 388 -2.02 18.15 -2.12
CA TRP A 388 -1.24 19.03 -2.98
C TRP A 388 -1.07 20.44 -2.44
N ASP A 389 -2.11 21.00 -1.82
CA ASP A 389 -2.06 22.36 -1.24
C ASP A 389 -1.22 22.37 0.05
N GLU A 390 -1.40 21.38 0.91
CA GLU A 390 -0.63 21.24 2.14
C GLU A 390 0.86 21.02 1.85
N GLU A 391 1.19 20.15 0.89
CA GLU A 391 2.58 19.90 0.50
C GLU A 391 3.25 21.16 -0.09
N LEU A 392 2.53 21.90 -0.94
CA LEU A 392 3.04 23.16 -1.50
C LEU A 392 3.31 24.21 -0.39
N ILE A 393 2.46 24.26 0.63
CA ILE A 393 2.63 25.16 1.77
C ILE A 393 3.84 24.72 2.62
N LYS A 394 4.00 23.43 2.87
CA LYS A 394 5.17 22.89 3.58
C LYS A 394 6.48 23.28 2.90
N ILE A 395 6.54 23.16 1.57
CA ILE A 395 7.71 23.57 0.77
C ILE A 395 8.01 25.07 0.95
N LYS A 396 7.00 25.94 0.78
CA LYS A 396 7.14 27.40 0.91
C LYS A 396 7.55 27.85 2.32
N SER A 397 7.18 27.09 3.34
CA SER A 397 7.53 27.38 4.74
C SER A 397 8.90 26.85 5.18
N GLY A 398 9.71 26.35 4.25
CA GLY A 398 11.10 25.97 4.54
C GLY A 398 11.37 24.50 4.74
N GLY A 399 10.45 23.64 4.35
CA GLY A 399 10.65 22.19 4.31
C GLY A 399 9.70 21.40 5.20
N GLY A 400 9.46 20.15 4.78
CA GLY A 400 8.63 19.21 5.50
C GLY A 400 9.08 19.00 6.94
N ILE A 401 8.15 18.65 7.78
CA ILE A 401 8.42 18.26 9.17
C ILE A 401 9.27 16.99 9.12
N ASN A 402 10.58 17.17 9.22
CA ASN A 402 11.49 16.05 9.33
C ASN A 402 11.27 15.39 10.69
N GLN A 403 10.73 14.17 10.71
CA GLN A 403 10.46 13.43 11.96
C GLN A 403 11.68 13.36 12.89
N SER A 404 12.90 13.42 12.34
CA SER A 404 14.14 13.45 13.13
C SER A 404 14.32 14.71 13.98
N VAL A 405 13.63 15.81 13.66
CA VAL A 405 13.73 17.09 14.42
C VAL A 405 12.77 17.09 15.62
N VAL A 406 11.75 16.23 15.63
CA VAL A 406 10.73 16.17 16.71
C VAL A 406 11.30 15.72 18.04
N ASP A 407 12.35 14.92 18.06
CA ASP A 407 12.96 14.40 19.28
C ASP A 407 14.00 15.32 19.93
N GLN A 408 14.37 16.42 19.27
CA GLN A 408 15.30 17.40 19.85
C GLN A 408 14.56 18.35 20.81
N GLY A 409 14.40 17.94 22.07
CA GLY A 409 13.88 18.79 23.11
C GLY A 409 12.78 18.21 24.00
N ALA A 410 12.30 17.01 23.73
CA ALA A 410 11.28 16.34 24.56
C ALA A 410 11.95 15.67 25.79
N THR A 411 12.33 16.47 26.81
CA THR A 411 13.05 15.97 27.99
C THR A 411 12.18 15.78 29.22
N SER A 412 10.89 16.22 29.21
CA SER A 412 10.06 16.06 30.40
C SER A 412 9.69 14.57 30.62
N PRO A 413 9.77 14.10 31.90
CA PRO A 413 9.37 12.73 32.24
C PRO A 413 7.92 12.39 31.78
N GLU A 414 7.04 13.38 31.82
CA GLU A 414 5.64 13.25 31.39
C GLU A 414 5.55 12.97 29.87
N ILE A 415 6.22 13.77 29.05
CA ILE A 415 6.25 13.56 27.59
C ILE A 415 6.84 12.19 27.27
N GLN A 416 7.90 11.76 27.97
CA GLN A 416 8.50 10.43 27.78
C GLN A 416 7.51 9.31 28.13
N ALA A 417 6.77 9.43 29.23
CA ALA A 417 5.75 8.45 29.62
C ALA A 417 4.60 8.39 28.61
N LEU A 418 4.12 9.54 28.13
CA LEU A 418 3.05 9.63 27.13
C LEU A 418 3.51 9.10 25.76
N LYS A 419 4.73 9.39 25.33
CA LYS A 419 5.32 8.78 24.13
C LYS A 419 5.33 7.26 24.23
N LYS A 420 5.72 6.70 25.38
CA LYS A 420 5.72 5.26 25.62
C LYS A 420 4.29 4.69 25.57
N ALA A 421 3.32 5.38 26.16
CA ALA A 421 1.91 4.96 26.10
C ALA A 421 1.36 4.97 24.66
N VAL A 422 1.63 6.05 23.90
CA VAL A 422 1.23 6.15 22.48
C VAL A 422 1.95 5.10 21.62
N ALA A 423 3.21 4.76 21.92
CA ALA A 423 3.93 3.70 21.22
C ALA A 423 3.33 2.30 21.52
N ALA A 424 2.87 2.07 22.76
CA ALA A 424 2.22 0.83 23.16
C ALA A 424 0.80 0.70 22.57
N ASN A 425 0.06 1.80 22.47
CA ASN A 425 -1.25 1.86 21.81
C ASN A 425 -1.36 3.14 20.96
N PRO A 426 -1.00 3.07 19.68
CA PRO A 426 -1.02 4.24 18.78
C PRO A 426 -2.42 4.82 18.49
N GLN A 427 -3.49 4.12 18.88
CA GLN A 427 -4.87 4.57 18.75
C GLN A 427 -5.47 5.10 20.06
N ASP A 428 -4.68 5.15 21.13
CA ASP A 428 -5.12 5.72 22.39
C ASP A 428 -5.29 7.23 22.23
N THR A 429 -6.51 7.63 21.91
CA THR A 429 -6.86 9.05 21.72
C THR A 429 -6.70 9.87 22.99
N ASP A 430 -6.83 9.27 24.16
CA ASP A 430 -6.59 9.93 25.44
C ASP A 430 -5.09 10.19 25.65
N ALA A 431 -4.25 9.20 25.36
CA ALA A 431 -2.81 9.35 25.44
C ALA A 431 -2.29 10.37 24.40
N LEU A 432 -2.83 10.34 23.17
CA LEU A 432 -2.51 11.33 22.13
C LEU A 432 -2.96 12.73 22.53
N TYR A 433 -4.17 12.88 23.07
CA TYR A 433 -4.67 14.17 23.54
C TYR A 433 -3.75 14.77 24.61
N LYS A 434 -3.38 13.97 25.62
CA LYS A 434 -2.47 14.38 26.69
C LYS A 434 -1.08 14.71 26.13
N LEU A 435 -0.56 13.91 25.20
CA LEU A 435 0.74 14.14 24.56
C LEU A 435 0.75 15.44 23.75
N GLY A 436 -0.30 15.70 22.96
CA GLY A 436 -0.44 16.95 22.21
C GLY A 436 -0.44 18.18 23.12
N ASN A 437 -1.19 18.13 24.20
CA ASN A 437 -1.21 19.20 25.22
C ASN A 437 0.16 19.37 25.89
N ALA A 438 0.79 18.29 26.33
CA ALA A 438 2.11 18.34 26.97
C ALA A 438 3.19 18.96 26.04
N TYR A 439 3.13 18.66 24.75
CA TYR A 439 3.99 19.29 23.76
C TYR A 439 3.68 20.80 23.60
N GLN A 440 2.40 21.20 23.60
CA GLN A 440 2.01 22.62 23.54
C GLN A 440 2.49 23.39 24.78
N GLU A 441 2.32 22.82 25.96
CA GLU A 441 2.81 23.40 27.22
C GLU A 441 4.35 23.56 27.26
N ALA A 442 5.05 22.56 26.73
CA ALA A 442 6.49 22.58 26.54
C ALA A 442 6.95 23.48 25.38
N LYS A 443 6.03 24.12 24.65
CA LYS A 443 6.28 24.88 23.40
C LYS A 443 7.05 24.08 22.35
N ASN A 444 6.97 22.77 22.39
CA ASN A 444 7.46 21.90 21.33
C ASN A 444 6.38 21.81 20.24
N TRP A 445 6.34 22.84 19.40
CA TRP A 445 5.29 23.01 18.40
C TRP A 445 5.33 21.90 17.34
N ASN A 446 6.50 21.40 16.98
CA ASN A 446 6.63 20.28 16.04
C ASN A 446 6.04 18.98 16.61
N GLY A 447 6.33 18.65 17.86
CA GLY A 447 5.72 17.52 18.55
C GLY A 447 4.21 17.65 18.67
N ALA A 448 3.71 18.85 18.98
CA ALA A 448 2.29 19.15 19.03
C ALA A 448 1.62 18.96 17.66
N ILE A 449 2.21 19.52 16.59
CA ILE A 449 1.69 19.41 15.22
C ILE A 449 1.52 17.94 14.83
N LEU A 450 2.58 17.12 14.95
CA LEU A 450 2.52 15.70 14.59
C LEU A 450 1.48 14.92 15.40
N THR A 451 1.37 15.23 16.68
CA THR A 451 0.39 14.58 17.56
C THR A 451 -1.04 14.94 17.16
N TRP A 452 -1.30 16.23 16.88
CA TRP A 452 -2.64 16.68 16.46
C TRP A 452 -2.99 16.27 15.03
N GLN A 453 -2.02 16.16 14.13
CA GLN A 453 -2.22 15.55 12.80
C GLN A 453 -2.67 14.10 12.94
N LYS A 454 -1.97 13.30 13.76
CA LYS A 454 -2.36 11.93 14.04
C LYS A 454 -3.77 11.84 14.65
N MET A 455 -4.07 12.73 15.59
CA MET A 455 -5.39 12.81 16.22
C MET A 455 -6.50 13.14 15.22
N SER A 456 -6.27 14.12 14.33
CA SER A 456 -7.23 14.48 13.27
C SER A 456 -7.42 13.39 12.21
N GLY A 457 -6.40 12.56 11.98
CA GLY A 457 -6.50 11.38 11.12
C GLY A 457 -7.34 10.26 11.75
N LEU A 458 -7.19 10.02 13.06
CA LEU A 458 -7.98 9.03 13.80
C LEU A 458 -9.42 9.46 14.01
N LEU A 459 -9.65 10.75 14.26
CA LEU A 459 -10.95 11.35 14.54
C LEU A 459 -11.25 12.49 13.55
N PRO A 460 -11.53 12.21 12.28
CA PRO A 460 -11.63 13.22 11.22
C PRO A 460 -12.84 14.17 11.37
N ASP A 461 -13.79 13.83 12.23
CA ASP A 461 -14.95 14.68 12.53
C ASP A 461 -14.87 15.35 13.91
N TRP A 462 -13.78 15.15 14.65
CA TRP A 462 -13.58 15.76 15.95
C TRP A 462 -12.93 17.13 15.80
N ALA A 463 -13.74 18.18 15.83
CA ALA A 463 -13.33 19.57 15.60
C ALA A 463 -12.13 20.03 16.46
N PRO A 464 -12.06 19.72 17.79
CA PRO A 464 -10.96 20.23 18.62
C PRO A 464 -9.55 19.88 18.17
N ALA A 465 -9.34 18.75 17.46
CA ALA A 465 -8.03 18.40 16.90
C ALA A 465 -7.54 19.45 15.90
N TYR A 466 -8.44 19.93 15.03
CA TYR A 466 -8.11 20.94 14.03
C TYR A 466 -7.87 22.33 14.64
N TYR A 467 -8.55 22.67 15.73
CA TYR A 467 -8.27 23.88 16.47
C TYR A 467 -6.86 23.86 17.07
N SER A 468 -6.53 22.77 17.77
CA SER A 468 -5.22 22.60 18.40
C SER A 468 -4.09 22.54 17.36
N LEU A 469 -4.34 21.93 16.21
CA LEU A 469 -3.43 21.90 15.07
C LEU A 469 -3.20 23.32 14.51
N GLY A 470 -4.28 24.09 14.32
CA GLY A 470 -4.20 25.49 13.89
C GLY A 470 -3.38 26.36 14.84
N TYR A 471 -3.61 26.19 16.14
CA TYR A 471 -2.84 26.88 17.17
C TYR A 471 -1.35 26.50 17.13
N ALA A 472 -1.05 25.21 17.05
CA ALA A 472 0.34 24.74 16.99
C ALA A 472 1.07 25.25 15.73
N TYR A 473 0.42 25.24 14.56
CA TYR A 473 0.98 25.81 13.34
C TYR A 473 1.21 27.33 13.46
N GLN A 474 0.26 28.06 14.04
CA GLN A 474 0.40 29.49 14.25
C GLN A 474 1.60 29.82 15.14
N GLN A 475 1.78 29.08 16.23
CA GLN A 475 2.91 29.26 17.14
C GLN A 475 4.26 28.84 16.50
N ALA A 476 4.22 27.89 15.57
CA ALA A 476 5.39 27.51 14.77
C ALA A 476 5.69 28.48 13.62
N GLY A 477 4.89 29.54 13.45
CA GLY A 477 5.06 30.54 12.38
C GLY A 477 4.51 30.10 11.01
N ASN A 478 3.84 28.95 10.94
CA ASN A 478 3.26 28.43 9.69
C ASN A 478 1.83 28.93 9.50
N ASN A 479 1.74 30.21 9.10
CA ASN A 479 0.47 30.93 9.07
C ASN A 479 -0.56 30.34 8.10
N GLU A 480 -0.12 29.80 6.95
CA GLU A 480 -1.02 29.25 5.93
C GLU A 480 -1.65 27.93 6.41
N LEU A 481 -0.85 27.02 7.02
CA LEU A 481 -1.38 25.77 7.60
C LEU A 481 -2.23 26.06 8.86
N ALA A 482 -1.89 27.10 9.62
CA ALA A 482 -2.72 27.54 10.74
C ALA A 482 -4.11 27.96 10.27
N MET A 483 -4.17 28.81 9.23
CA MET A 483 -5.43 29.24 8.62
C MET A 483 -6.27 28.06 8.12
N MET A 484 -5.68 27.14 7.34
CA MET A 484 -6.39 25.97 6.83
C MET A 484 -6.95 25.10 7.97
N SER A 485 -6.17 24.92 9.04
CA SER A 485 -6.59 24.13 10.21
C SER A 485 -7.74 24.81 10.96
N TYR A 486 -7.71 26.13 11.13
CA TYR A 486 -8.83 26.85 11.73
C TYR A 486 -10.07 26.84 10.85
N GLU A 487 -9.95 26.97 9.53
CA GLU A 487 -11.08 26.82 8.60
C GLU A 487 -11.69 25.41 8.69
N LYS A 488 -10.84 24.38 8.79
CA LYS A 488 -11.29 23.00 8.98
C LYS A 488 -12.01 22.84 10.33
N TYR A 489 -11.48 23.41 11.42
CA TYR A 489 -12.16 23.46 12.71
C TYR A 489 -13.57 24.06 12.58
N ILE A 490 -13.68 25.25 12.00
CA ILE A 490 -14.95 25.95 11.79
C ILE A 490 -15.95 25.07 11.02
N SER A 491 -15.47 24.37 9.99
CA SER A 491 -16.31 23.50 9.16
C SER A 491 -16.77 22.22 9.86
N LYS A 492 -16.08 21.80 10.94
CA LYS A 492 -16.37 20.57 11.69
C LYS A 492 -17.19 20.80 12.96
N VAL A 493 -17.33 22.04 13.43
CA VAL A 493 -18.21 22.34 14.56
C VAL A 493 -19.66 22.19 14.14
N LYS A 494 -20.39 21.32 14.82
CA LYS A 494 -21.80 21.03 14.54
C LYS A 494 -22.73 22.13 15.08
N PRO A 495 -23.91 22.32 14.47
CA PRO A 495 -24.86 23.34 14.93
C PRO A 495 -25.22 23.25 16.42
N GLU A 496 -25.39 22.04 16.94
CA GLU A 496 -25.68 21.77 18.35
C GLU A 496 -24.52 22.11 19.31
N GLU A 497 -23.32 22.22 18.79
CA GLU A 497 -22.10 22.52 19.56
C GLU A 497 -21.73 24.02 19.55
N LEU A 498 -22.43 24.84 18.76
CA LEU A 498 -22.10 26.25 18.55
C LEU A 498 -22.01 27.05 19.86
N GLU A 499 -22.98 26.90 20.76
CA GLU A 499 -23.00 27.62 22.03
C GLU A 499 -21.81 27.27 22.93
N ALA A 500 -21.49 25.97 23.00
CA ALA A 500 -20.35 25.49 23.80
C ALA A 500 -18.99 25.95 23.22
N ASN A 501 -18.92 26.15 21.91
CA ASN A 501 -17.68 26.50 21.20
C ASN A 501 -17.58 27.99 20.83
N LYS A 502 -18.51 28.84 21.25
CA LYS A 502 -18.54 30.26 20.86
C LYS A 502 -17.20 30.98 20.99
N LYS A 503 -16.54 30.85 22.12
CA LYS A 503 -15.26 31.52 22.39
C LYS A 503 -14.14 30.99 21.49
N THR A 504 -14.09 29.68 21.32
CA THR A 504 -13.08 29.02 20.49
C THR A 504 -13.30 29.32 19.01
N LEU A 505 -14.56 29.36 18.55
CA LEU A 505 -14.92 29.82 17.21
C LEU A 505 -14.58 31.29 16.99
N SER A 506 -14.88 32.15 17.96
CA SER A 506 -14.51 33.57 17.91
C SER A 506 -13.00 33.73 17.74
N TYR A 507 -12.20 32.98 18.54
CA TYR A 507 -10.76 32.98 18.39
C TYR A 507 -10.30 32.49 17.01
N ALA A 508 -10.85 31.39 16.51
CA ALA A 508 -10.48 30.85 15.19
C ALA A 508 -10.76 31.85 14.06
N TYR A 509 -11.93 32.50 14.07
CA TYR A 509 -12.25 33.57 13.12
C TYR A 509 -11.31 34.78 13.26
N PHE A 510 -11.02 35.22 14.48
CA PHE A 510 -10.04 36.28 14.72
C PHE A 510 -8.65 35.91 14.20
N ALA A 511 -8.17 34.70 14.51
CA ALA A 511 -6.85 34.23 14.09
C ALA A 511 -6.70 34.24 12.56
N ILE A 512 -7.71 33.72 11.84
CA ILE A 512 -7.72 33.78 10.36
C ILE A 512 -7.68 35.24 9.88
N ALA A 513 -8.55 36.10 10.42
CA ALA A 513 -8.60 37.51 10.04
C ALA A 513 -7.25 38.22 10.25
N TYR A 514 -6.63 37.97 11.39
CA TYR A 514 -5.32 38.53 11.74
C TYR A 514 -4.21 38.06 10.78
N LEU A 515 -4.22 36.77 10.43
CA LEU A 515 -3.23 36.17 9.52
C LEU A 515 -3.33 36.72 8.09
N VAL A 516 -4.54 37.04 7.63
CA VAL A 516 -4.76 37.50 6.23
C VAL A 516 -4.93 39.00 6.06
N LYS A 517 -4.96 39.81 7.16
CA LYS A 517 -5.29 41.25 7.11
C LYS A 517 -4.42 42.08 6.15
N GLY A 518 -3.18 41.65 5.91
CA GLY A 518 -2.27 42.36 4.99
C GLY A 518 -2.35 41.92 3.54
N LYS A 519 -3.04 40.83 3.23
CA LYS A 519 -3.12 40.24 1.87
C LYS A 519 -4.56 40.15 1.35
N GLU A 520 -5.50 39.79 2.18
CA GLU A 520 -6.89 39.52 1.84
C GLU A 520 -7.84 40.36 2.71
N VAL A 521 -7.79 41.66 2.58
CA VAL A 521 -8.49 42.64 3.44
C VAL A 521 -10.01 42.37 3.51
N VAL A 522 -10.65 41.99 2.40
CA VAL A 522 -12.10 41.66 2.37
C VAL A 522 -12.41 40.46 3.26
N LYS A 523 -11.64 39.40 3.11
CA LYS A 523 -11.76 38.19 3.94
C LYS A 523 -11.48 38.50 5.42
N ALA A 524 -10.46 39.31 5.70
CA ALA A 524 -10.14 39.72 7.06
C ALA A 524 -11.31 40.46 7.74
N LYS A 525 -11.95 41.40 7.02
CA LYS A 525 -13.15 42.12 7.51
C LYS A 525 -14.31 41.19 7.82
N GLU A 526 -14.61 40.27 6.89
CA GLU A 526 -15.68 39.27 7.08
C GLU A 526 -15.44 38.40 8.31
N TYR A 527 -14.23 37.85 8.44
CA TYR A 527 -13.91 36.91 9.52
C TYR A 527 -13.82 37.61 10.87
N VAL A 528 -13.25 38.82 10.96
CA VAL A 528 -13.22 39.55 12.24
C VAL A 528 -14.64 39.98 12.68
N ALA A 529 -15.52 40.32 11.76
CA ALA A 529 -16.91 40.62 12.07
C ALA A 529 -17.63 39.40 12.67
N LYS A 530 -17.44 38.20 12.10
CA LYS A 530 -17.94 36.93 12.67
C LYS A 530 -17.38 36.66 14.06
N SER A 531 -16.08 36.95 14.28
CA SER A 531 -15.46 36.80 15.60
C SER A 531 -16.15 37.69 16.64
N VAL A 532 -16.33 38.97 16.34
CA VAL A 532 -17.00 39.93 17.24
C VAL A 532 -18.48 39.58 17.46
N GLN A 533 -19.15 39.07 16.45
CA GLN A 533 -20.53 38.59 16.58
C GLN A 533 -20.65 37.40 17.54
N LEU A 534 -19.70 36.47 17.50
CA LEU A 534 -19.68 35.29 18.40
C LEU A 534 -19.28 35.65 19.82
N ASP A 535 -18.29 36.53 20.00
CA ASP A 535 -17.86 37.01 21.32
C ASP A 535 -17.55 38.51 21.27
N PRO A 536 -18.54 39.37 21.60
CA PRO A 536 -18.34 40.82 21.64
C PRO A 536 -17.36 41.28 22.74
N THR A 537 -17.02 40.41 23.68
CA THR A 537 -16.09 40.70 24.77
C THR A 537 -14.64 40.42 24.42
N TYR A 538 -14.38 39.74 23.26
CA TYR A 538 -13.03 39.45 22.81
C TYR A 538 -12.35 40.73 22.26
N GLN A 539 -11.57 41.38 23.14
CA GLN A 539 -11.02 42.73 22.91
C GLN A 539 -10.12 42.82 21.65
N ASP A 540 -9.34 41.78 21.36
CA ASP A 540 -8.45 41.81 20.20
C ASP A 540 -9.22 41.74 18.88
N ALA A 541 -10.32 40.98 18.84
CA ALA A 541 -11.22 40.97 17.68
C ALA A 541 -11.93 42.31 17.50
N VAL A 542 -12.40 42.94 18.60
CA VAL A 542 -13.05 44.26 18.56
C VAL A 542 -12.07 45.33 18.06
N LYS A 543 -10.82 45.33 18.54
CA LYS A 543 -9.77 46.24 18.06
C LYS A 543 -9.44 46.06 16.59
N LEU A 544 -9.25 44.80 16.19
CA LEU A 544 -8.94 44.49 14.78
C LEU A 544 -10.12 44.88 13.85
N ASN A 545 -11.35 44.63 14.27
CA ASN A 545 -12.53 45.03 13.51
C ASN A 545 -12.62 46.54 13.33
N ALA A 546 -12.34 47.31 14.39
CA ALA A 546 -12.28 48.77 14.30
C ALA A 546 -11.12 49.26 13.44
N GLU A 547 -9.95 48.61 13.48
CA GLU A 547 -8.79 48.89 12.64
C GLU A 547 -9.09 48.71 11.15
N LEU A 548 -9.67 47.58 10.78
CA LEU A 548 -9.94 47.23 9.39
C LEU A 548 -11.10 48.04 8.77
N ASN A 549 -12.00 48.64 9.57
CA ASN A 549 -13.14 49.42 9.08
C ASN A 549 -12.92 50.93 9.16
N LYS A 550 -11.72 51.39 9.50
CA LYS A 550 -11.27 52.76 9.31
C LYS A 550 -10.86 52.98 7.87
#